data_26c8b9286514694e0ed913805864d16a
#
_entry.id   26c8b9286514694e0ed913805864d16a
#
_cell.length_a   1.000
_cell.length_b   1.000
_cell.length_c   1.000
_cell.angle_alpha   90.00
_cell.angle_beta   90.00
_cell.angle_gamma   90.00
#
_symmetry.space_group_name_H-M   'P 1'
#
loop_
_entity.id
_entity.type
_entity.pdbx_description
1 polymer ?
#
loop_
_entity_poly.entity_id
_entity_poly.type
_entity_poly.pdbx_seq_one_letter_code
_entity_poly.pdbx_strand_id
1 'polypeptide(L)'
;MRSQLHPGRLAIALAVTFGIAALPLASVVTHAASSPEYLFHDAHFHLTNYVQQGTDIHKYLEIMGEKIGRSTLFGIPLQQTWSYENSGEFAPTYYLQSDAPLYYYSFTDAFIANAYLKLTPEQRKRIDPMITGFNPADMYAADHIRRVLETYPGVFTGIGEFTIHKEFVSSKIAGDIASLTDPALDRLLDFAGEVGLVVILHNDIDMPFAKAGAEPVFLTQMKDLLRRHPKTTIVWAHLGLGRVVHPVQDQASSGTAERSPRFREIVESMLSDPTLSHVYFDISWDEVAKYAVSSPESIRNTAALLNRYPDRIMFGTDNVAPPDQATQLRVYNMWDPIWAQLTPEASLKVRMGNYERIFDAARLRVRAWEKANVK
;
A
#
# COMPACT_ATOMS: atom_id res chain seq x y z
N MET A 1 9.19 38.44 87.24
CA MET A 1 9.22 38.01 88.67
C MET A 1 9.02 36.48 88.72
N ARG A 2 10.03 35.83 89.35
CA ARG A 2 9.98 34.47 89.98
C ARG A 2 9.53 33.29 89.10
N SER A 3 10.47 32.41 88.73
CA SER A 3 11.15 31.30 89.38
C SER A 3 10.21 30.19 89.83
N GLN A 4 10.45 28.98 89.37
CA GLN A 4 11.19 27.89 90.05
C GLN A 4 10.89 26.53 89.32
N LEU A 5 11.90 25.83 88.90
CA LEU A 5 12.50 24.61 89.49
C LEU A 5 11.73 23.27 89.40
N HIS A 6 12.39 22.37 88.77
CA HIS A 6 12.41 20.90 88.65
C HIS A 6 11.92 20.05 89.84
N PRO A 7 11.58 18.76 89.59
CA PRO A 7 12.54 17.71 89.27
C PRO A 7 12.06 16.57 88.38
N GLY A 8 13.07 15.89 87.81
CA GLY A 8 13.17 14.79 86.97
C GLY A 8 12.42 13.49 87.32
N ARG A 9 12.14 12.74 86.32
CA ARG A 9 11.82 11.30 86.41
C ARG A 9 12.59 10.56 85.30
N LEU A 10 13.29 9.58 85.79
CA LEU A 10 13.99 8.52 85.07
C LEU A 10 12.99 7.71 84.25
N ALA A 11 13.21 7.59 82.93
CA ALA A 11 12.45 6.66 82.10
C ALA A 11 13.40 5.62 81.50
N ILE A 12 13.15 4.41 81.86
CA ILE A 12 13.79 3.19 81.44
C ILE A 12 13.42 2.95 79.97
N ALA A 13 14.40 2.86 79.12
CA ALA A 13 14.21 2.53 77.71
C ALA A 13 14.17 1.00 77.53
N LEU A 14 12.99 0.48 77.18
CA LEU A 14 12.82 -0.93 76.78
C LEU A 14 13.12 -1.02 75.30
N ALA A 15 14.22 -1.65 74.88
CA ALA A 15 14.54 -1.93 73.50
C ALA A 15 13.74 -3.16 73.00
N VAL A 16 12.76 -2.91 72.15
CA VAL A 16 12.03 -3.98 71.42
C VAL A 16 12.73 -4.14 70.07
N THR A 17 13.48 -5.22 69.93
CA THR A 17 14.05 -5.68 68.64
C THR A 17 12.98 -6.30 67.76
N PHE A 18 12.50 -5.58 66.76
CA PHE A 18 11.67 -6.15 65.68
C PHE A 18 12.59 -6.89 64.67
N GLY A 19 12.51 -8.21 64.67
CA GLY A 19 13.09 -9.04 63.64
C GLY A 19 12.30 -8.88 62.34
N ILE A 20 12.89 -8.23 61.36
CA ILE A 20 12.34 -8.18 59.99
C ILE A 20 12.69 -9.49 59.30
N ALA A 21 11.69 -10.38 59.19
CA ALA A 21 11.78 -11.56 58.33
C ALA A 21 11.78 -11.08 56.87
N ALA A 22 12.90 -11.16 56.19
CA ALA A 22 13.00 -10.93 54.75
C ALA A 22 12.31 -12.08 54.01
N LEU A 23 11.13 -11.83 53.46
CA LEU A 23 10.48 -12.70 52.50
C LEU A 23 11.23 -12.55 51.14
N PRO A 24 11.59 -13.65 50.44
CA PRO A 24 12.20 -13.53 49.14
C PRO A 24 11.15 -12.95 48.16
N LEU A 25 11.41 -11.78 47.62
CA LEU A 25 10.72 -11.26 46.43
C LEU A 25 11.02 -12.23 45.25
N ALA A 26 10.05 -13.12 44.98
CA ALA A 26 10.05 -13.84 43.73
C ALA A 26 9.89 -12.81 42.59
N SER A 27 10.98 -12.56 41.85
CA SER A 27 10.92 -11.78 40.62
C SER A 27 10.00 -12.49 39.65
N VAL A 28 8.77 -12.00 39.52
CA VAL A 28 7.90 -12.40 38.43
C VAL A 28 8.52 -11.82 37.16
N VAL A 29 9.31 -12.66 36.45
CA VAL A 29 9.72 -12.38 35.07
C VAL A 29 8.44 -12.41 34.24
N THR A 30 7.80 -11.27 34.08
CA THR A 30 6.79 -11.10 33.02
C THR A 30 7.53 -11.24 31.71
N HIS A 31 7.43 -12.41 31.07
CA HIS A 31 7.71 -12.54 29.67
C HIS A 31 6.72 -11.59 28.97
N ALA A 32 7.21 -10.42 28.54
CA ALA A 32 6.51 -9.65 27.55
C ALA A 32 6.35 -10.62 26.36
N ALA A 33 5.10 -10.95 26.02
CA ALA A 33 4.84 -11.71 24.82
C ALA A 33 5.54 -10.95 23.68
N SER A 34 6.55 -11.57 23.06
CA SER A 34 7.19 -10.99 21.89
C SER A 34 6.10 -10.70 20.88
N SER A 35 6.00 -9.46 20.43
CA SER A 35 5.09 -9.13 19.33
C SER A 35 5.35 -10.12 18.20
N PRO A 36 4.31 -10.68 17.56
CA PRO A 36 4.51 -11.63 16.47
C PRO A 36 5.43 -11.01 15.42
N GLU A 37 6.48 -11.71 15.06
CA GLU A 37 7.41 -11.28 14.02
C GLU A 37 6.77 -11.54 12.66
N TYR A 38 6.02 -10.57 12.16
CA TYR A 38 5.41 -10.66 10.84
C TYR A 38 6.46 -10.69 9.74
N LEU A 39 6.16 -11.38 8.65
CA LEU A 39 7.01 -11.39 7.46
C LEU A 39 6.91 -10.05 6.71
N PHE A 40 5.69 -9.52 6.58
CA PHE A 40 5.43 -8.27 5.88
C PHE A 40 4.07 -7.65 6.23
N HIS A 41 3.88 -6.41 5.79
CA HIS A 41 2.59 -5.76 5.64
C HIS A 41 2.24 -5.71 4.14
N ASP A 42 1.01 -6.03 3.80
CA ASP A 42 0.57 -6.11 2.41
C ASP A 42 0.01 -4.76 1.95
N ALA A 43 0.82 -4.01 1.20
CA ALA A 43 0.43 -2.70 0.70
C ALA A 43 -0.51 -2.76 -0.52
N HIS A 44 -0.81 -3.95 -1.04
CA HIS A 44 -1.58 -4.10 -2.26
C HIS A 44 -2.36 -5.42 -2.25
N PHE A 45 -3.63 -5.37 -1.80
CA PHE A 45 -4.45 -6.56 -1.66
C PHE A 45 -5.90 -6.30 -2.04
N HIS A 46 -6.45 -7.14 -2.93
CA HIS A 46 -7.84 -7.09 -3.38
C HIS A 46 -8.70 -8.12 -2.65
N LEU A 47 -9.63 -7.65 -1.83
CA LEU A 47 -10.59 -8.52 -1.14
C LEU A 47 -11.59 -9.14 -2.11
N THR A 48 -11.99 -8.38 -3.15
CA THR A 48 -12.95 -8.81 -4.15
C THR A 48 -12.31 -8.98 -5.52
N ASN A 49 -12.88 -9.86 -6.32
CA ASN A 49 -12.55 -10.01 -7.74
C ASN A 49 -13.39 -9.06 -8.64
N TYR A 50 -13.27 -9.21 -9.95
CA TYR A 50 -13.92 -8.36 -10.96
C TYR A 50 -15.45 -8.42 -10.93
N VAL A 51 -16.06 -9.48 -10.39
CA VAL A 51 -17.53 -9.63 -10.27
C VAL A 51 -18.01 -9.31 -8.85
N GLN A 52 -17.23 -8.59 -8.07
CA GLN A 52 -17.53 -8.19 -6.69
C GLN A 52 -17.73 -9.38 -5.74
N GLN A 53 -17.19 -10.54 -6.07
CA GLN A 53 -17.08 -11.68 -5.17
C GLN A 53 -15.69 -11.71 -4.55
N GLY A 54 -15.60 -12.18 -3.33
CA GLY A 54 -14.32 -12.16 -2.64
C GLY A 54 -14.22 -13.10 -1.46
N THR A 55 -13.09 -13.00 -0.81
CA THR A 55 -12.83 -13.69 0.43
C THR A 55 -13.61 -13.01 1.58
N ASP A 56 -14.27 -13.78 2.42
CA ASP A 56 -14.83 -13.24 3.66
C ASP A 56 -13.73 -12.60 4.50
N ILE A 57 -14.03 -11.46 5.14
CA ILE A 57 -13.02 -10.67 5.85
C ILE A 57 -12.43 -11.42 7.06
N HIS A 58 -13.20 -12.25 7.76
CA HIS A 58 -12.68 -13.07 8.85
C HIS A 58 -11.81 -14.19 8.30
N LYS A 59 -12.21 -14.78 7.16
CA LYS A 59 -11.39 -15.76 6.46
C LYS A 59 -10.06 -15.15 5.99
N TYR A 60 -10.07 -13.90 5.52
CA TYR A 60 -8.85 -13.21 5.17
C TYR A 60 -7.92 -13.00 6.38
N LEU A 61 -8.46 -12.63 7.54
CA LEU A 61 -7.67 -12.53 8.77
C LEU A 61 -7.06 -13.89 9.19
N GLU A 62 -7.76 -15.01 8.96
CA GLU A 62 -7.19 -16.35 9.16
C GLU A 62 -6.05 -16.63 8.16
N ILE A 63 -6.22 -16.25 6.90
CA ILE A 63 -5.19 -16.36 5.84
C ILE A 63 -3.96 -15.52 6.21
N MET A 64 -4.14 -14.31 6.69
CA MET A 64 -3.04 -13.48 7.20
C MET A 64 -2.29 -14.16 8.35
N GLY A 65 -3.04 -14.77 9.27
CA GLY A 65 -2.49 -15.48 10.44
C GLY A 65 -1.44 -14.66 11.18
N GLU A 66 -0.32 -15.32 11.53
CA GLU A 66 0.86 -14.70 12.17
C GLU A 66 1.94 -14.27 11.17
N LYS A 67 1.69 -14.40 9.85
CA LYS A 67 2.67 -14.09 8.82
C LYS A 67 2.54 -12.67 8.27
N ILE A 68 1.33 -12.15 8.16
CA ILE A 68 1.05 -10.84 7.59
C ILE A 68 0.51 -9.95 8.70
N GLY A 69 1.20 -8.84 8.95
CA GLY A 69 0.83 -7.95 10.06
C GLY A 69 -0.39 -7.10 9.76
N ARG A 70 -0.30 -6.28 8.72
CA ARG A 70 -1.36 -5.37 8.25
C ARG A 70 -1.57 -5.54 6.75
N SER A 71 -2.72 -5.09 6.26
CA SER A 71 -3.05 -5.15 4.84
C SER A 71 -3.94 -3.98 4.44
N THR A 72 -3.67 -3.40 3.28
CA THR A 72 -4.67 -2.62 2.54
C THR A 72 -5.84 -3.53 2.17
N LEU A 73 -6.98 -2.93 1.87
CA LEU A 73 -8.17 -3.67 1.50
C LEU A 73 -8.87 -2.97 0.35
N PHE A 74 -8.66 -3.49 -0.85
CA PHE A 74 -9.30 -2.97 -2.06
C PHE A 74 -10.50 -3.81 -2.48
N GLY A 75 -11.49 -3.16 -3.12
CA GLY A 75 -12.31 -3.83 -4.11
C GLY A 75 -11.65 -3.81 -5.49
N ILE A 76 -12.34 -4.36 -6.48
CA ILE A 76 -12.06 -4.08 -7.89
C ILE A 76 -13.30 -3.40 -8.45
N PRO A 77 -13.33 -2.07 -8.46
CA PRO A 77 -14.56 -1.31 -8.70
C PRO A 77 -14.93 -1.22 -10.17
N LEU A 78 -13.90 -1.12 -10.97
CA LEU A 78 -14.02 -0.98 -12.40
C LEU A 78 -13.75 -2.34 -12.98
N GLN A 79 -14.77 -2.94 -13.61
CA GLN A 79 -14.47 -3.99 -14.54
C GLN A 79 -13.58 -3.38 -15.61
N GLN A 80 -12.33 -3.79 -15.60
CA GLN A 80 -11.47 -3.53 -16.72
C GLN A 80 -12.05 -4.30 -17.88
N THR A 81 -12.72 -3.59 -18.78
CA THR A 81 -13.31 -4.19 -19.97
C THR A 81 -12.31 -4.18 -21.10
N TRP A 82 -12.25 -5.27 -21.82
CA TRP A 82 -11.59 -5.31 -23.10
C TRP A 82 -12.66 -5.42 -24.20
N SER A 83 -12.45 -4.69 -25.29
CA SER A 83 -13.22 -4.92 -26.51
C SER A 83 -12.29 -5.03 -27.71
N TYR A 84 -12.77 -5.63 -28.77
CA TYR A 84 -12.06 -5.74 -30.03
C TYR A 84 -11.57 -4.37 -30.56
N GLU A 85 -12.31 -3.30 -30.28
CA GLU A 85 -11.95 -1.94 -30.66
C GLU A 85 -10.68 -1.42 -29.96
N ASN A 86 -10.35 -1.96 -28.78
CA ASN A 86 -9.17 -1.54 -28.03
C ASN A 86 -7.86 -2.13 -28.59
N SER A 87 -7.87 -3.40 -28.99
CA SER A 87 -6.64 -4.12 -29.32
C SER A 87 -6.80 -5.18 -30.38
N GLY A 88 -7.85 -5.13 -31.21
CA GLY A 88 -8.11 -6.13 -32.25
C GLY A 88 -8.33 -7.53 -31.67
N GLU A 89 -7.66 -8.53 -32.22
CA GLU A 89 -7.85 -9.93 -31.83
C GLU A 89 -7.14 -10.32 -30.53
N PHE A 90 -6.34 -9.44 -29.96
CA PHE A 90 -5.57 -9.73 -28.74
C PHE A 90 -6.41 -9.43 -27.48
N ALA A 91 -6.99 -10.47 -26.91
CA ALA A 91 -7.78 -10.38 -25.68
C ALA A 91 -6.97 -10.84 -24.46
N PRO A 92 -6.81 -10.02 -23.42
CA PRO A 92 -6.33 -10.47 -22.13
C PRO A 92 -7.29 -11.49 -21.53
N THR A 93 -6.77 -12.61 -21.02
CA THR A 93 -7.56 -13.78 -20.65
C THR A 93 -8.49 -13.59 -19.44
N TYR A 94 -8.29 -12.54 -18.65
CA TYR A 94 -9.02 -12.26 -17.41
C TYR A 94 -9.92 -11.02 -17.48
N TYR A 95 -9.98 -10.35 -18.62
CA TYR A 95 -10.91 -9.25 -18.84
C TYR A 95 -12.19 -9.70 -19.50
N LEU A 96 -13.28 -9.05 -19.13
CA LEU A 96 -14.55 -9.29 -19.81
C LEU A 96 -14.57 -8.51 -21.14
N GLN A 97 -14.93 -9.19 -22.21
CA GLN A 97 -15.21 -8.54 -23.50
C GLN A 97 -16.57 -7.88 -23.42
N SER A 98 -16.61 -6.61 -23.07
CA SER A 98 -17.85 -5.87 -22.92
C SER A 98 -17.61 -4.37 -23.00
N ASP A 99 -18.46 -3.68 -23.75
CA ASP A 99 -18.59 -2.22 -23.75
C ASP A 99 -19.75 -1.74 -22.86
N ALA A 100 -20.35 -2.66 -22.10
CA ALA A 100 -21.45 -2.31 -21.20
C ALA A 100 -20.97 -1.32 -20.13
N PRO A 101 -21.77 -0.30 -19.80
CA PRO A 101 -21.47 0.58 -18.67
C PRO A 101 -21.34 -0.18 -17.37
N LEU A 102 -20.43 0.24 -16.51
CA LEU A 102 -20.22 -0.36 -15.19
C LEU A 102 -21.16 0.27 -14.18
N TYR A 103 -22.14 -0.50 -13.71
CA TYR A 103 -23.19 0.02 -12.82
C TYR A 103 -22.90 -0.14 -11.33
N TYR A 104 -21.98 -1.03 -10.95
CA TYR A 104 -21.77 -1.43 -9.56
C TYR A 104 -20.42 -1.00 -8.98
N TYR A 105 -19.65 -0.20 -9.67
CA TYR A 105 -18.36 0.25 -9.15
C TYR A 105 -18.50 1.04 -7.83
N SER A 106 -19.56 1.82 -7.65
CA SER A 106 -19.82 2.56 -6.41
C SER A 106 -20.23 1.64 -5.24
N PHE A 107 -20.80 0.47 -5.52
CA PHE A 107 -21.18 -0.48 -4.48
C PHE A 107 -19.97 -1.15 -3.82
N THR A 108 -18.83 -1.21 -4.50
CA THR A 108 -17.61 -1.79 -3.98
C THR A 108 -17.19 -1.18 -2.64
N ASP A 109 -17.23 0.13 -2.52
CA ASP A 109 -16.84 0.82 -1.29
C ASP A 109 -17.76 0.48 -0.13
N ALA A 110 -19.07 0.37 -0.38
CA ALA A 110 -20.03 -0.08 0.62
C ALA A 110 -19.77 -1.53 1.05
N PHE A 111 -19.40 -2.41 0.12
CA PHE A 111 -19.03 -3.80 0.44
C PHE A 111 -17.80 -3.84 1.35
N ILE A 112 -16.72 -3.13 0.99
CA ILE A 112 -15.49 -3.05 1.78
C ILE A 112 -15.74 -2.43 3.15
N ALA A 113 -16.49 -1.33 3.23
CA ALA A 113 -16.82 -0.68 4.48
C ALA A 113 -17.60 -1.61 5.42
N ASN A 114 -18.63 -2.28 4.90
CA ASN A 114 -19.43 -3.21 5.69
C ASN A 114 -18.63 -4.45 6.13
N ALA A 115 -17.70 -4.94 5.31
CA ALA A 115 -16.79 -6.01 5.72
C ALA A 115 -15.90 -5.54 6.89
N TYR A 116 -15.28 -4.37 6.78
CA TYR A 116 -14.46 -3.79 7.84
C TYR A 116 -15.23 -3.54 9.14
N LEU A 117 -16.47 -3.04 9.05
CA LEU A 117 -17.31 -2.71 10.22
C LEU A 117 -17.73 -3.95 11.01
N LYS A 118 -17.70 -5.16 10.43
CA LYS A 118 -17.93 -6.43 11.14
C LYS A 118 -16.77 -6.82 12.06
N LEU A 119 -15.59 -6.23 11.85
CA LEU A 119 -14.39 -6.56 12.62
C LEU A 119 -14.42 -5.95 14.02
N THR A 120 -13.80 -6.63 14.97
CA THR A 120 -13.51 -6.08 16.30
C THR A 120 -12.50 -4.93 16.22
N PRO A 121 -12.41 -4.05 17.22
CA PRO A 121 -11.41 -2.97 17.24
C PRO A 121 -9.97 -3.47 17.06
N GLU A 122 -9.62 -4.63 17.63
CA GLU A 122 -8.28 -5.23 17.49
C GLU A 122 -8.03 -5.72 16.06
N GLN A 123 -9.01 -6.37 15.44
CA GLN A 123 -8.92 -6.82 14.06
C GLN A 123 -8.79 -5.65 13.08
N ARG A 124 -9.51 -4.54 13.33
CA ARG A 124 -9.45 -3.32 12.51
C ARG A 124 -8.06 -2.68 12.48
N LYS A 125 -7.23 -2.87 13.50
CA LYS A 125 -5.84 -2.39 13.52
C LYS A 125 -4.99 -3.02 12.42
N ARG A 126 -5.37 -4.20 11.94
CA ARG A 126 -4.65 -4.95 10.91
C ARG A 126 -5.08 -4.60 9.49
N ILE A 127 -6.11 -3.79 9.31
CA ILE A 127 -6.73 -3.55 8.01
C ILE A 127 -6.79 -2.04 7.72
N ASP A 128 -6.39 -1.66 6.52
CA ASP A 128 -6.46 -0.29 6.00
C ASP A 128 -7.31 -0.25 4.72
N PRO A 129 -8.65 -0.02 4.86
CA PRO A 129 -9.54 0.01 3.70
C PRO A 129 -9.28 1.22 2.81
N MET A 130 -9.46 1.01 1.49
CA MET A 130 -9.24 1.99 0.45
C MET A 130 -10.52 2.19 -0.35
N ILE A 131 -10.80 3.43 -0.77
CA ILE A 131 -11.92 3.76 -1.65
C ILE A 131 -11.49 3.48 -3.10
N THR A 132 -12.27 2.69 -3.80
CA THR A 132 -12.00 2.30 -5.19
C THR A 132 -13.19 2.57 -6.13
N GLY A 133 -14.39 2.79 -5.60
CA GLY A 133 -15.64 2.87 -6.35
C GLY A 133 -15.88 4.21 -7.04
N PHE A 134 -14.89 4.77 -7.71
CA PHE A 134 -15.00 6.03 -8.45
C PHE A 134 -14.44 5.91 -9.88
N ASN A 135 -14.82 6.85 -10.72
CA ASN A 135 -14.29 7.00 -12.07
C ASN A 135 -13.22 8.10 -12.10
N PRO A 136 -11.95 7.80 -12.39
CA PRO A 136 -10.89 8.81 -12.45
C PRO A 136 -11.06 9.85 -13.59
N ALA A 137 -11.92 9.58 -14.58
CA ALA A 137 -12.26 10.53 -15.64
C ALA A 137 -13.50 11.38 -15.32
N ASP A 138 -14.16 11.16 -14.19
CA ASP A 138 -15.32 11.93 -13.77
C ASP A 138 -14.91 13.18 -12.98
N MET A 139 -15.29 14.37 -13.46
CA MET A 139 -15.05 15.64 -12.77
C MET A 139 -15.64 15.69 -11.35
N TYR A 140 -16.58 14.80 -11.02
CA TYR A 140 -17.21 14.67 -9.69
C TYR A 140 -16.67 13.49 -8.88
N ALA A 141 -15.58 12.84 -9.30
CA ALA A 141 -14.97 11.74 -8.56
C ALA A 141 -14.56 12.16 -7.14
N ALA A 142 -13.96 13.35 -6.97
CA ALA A 142 -13.61 13.89 -5.66
C ALA A 142 -14.85 14.09 -4.76
N ASP A 143 -15.96 14.56 -5.32
CA ASP A 143 -17.22 14.72 -4.58
C ASP A 143 -17.83 13.37 -4.20
N HIS A 144 -17.66 12.34 -5.05
CA HIS A 144 -18.07 10.97 -4.71
C HIS A 144 -17.23 10.42 -3.55
N ILE A 145 -15.92 10.57 -3.59
CA ILE A 145 -15.01 10.13 -2.50
C ILE A 145 -15.37 10.84 -1.19
N ARG A 146 -15.66 12.14 -1.24
CA ARG A 146 -16.16 12.90 -0.08
C ARG A 146 -17.41 12.26 0.51
N ARG A 147 -18.42 11.94 -0.29
CA ARG A 147 -19.66 11.27 0.15
C ARG A 147 -19.41 9.90 0.77
N VAL A 148 -18.44 9.14 0.24
CA VAL A 148 -18.05 7.84 0.82
C VAL A 148 -17.44 8.03 2.22
N LEU A 149 -16.55 9.01 2.40
CA LEU A 149 -15.98 9.34 3.71
C LEU A 149 -17.05 9.82 4.71
N GLU A 150 -18.00 10.64 4.25
CA GLU A 150 -19.13 11.12 5.07
C GLU A 150 -20.09 9.99 5.45
N THR A 151 -20.27 9.01 4.57
CA THR A 151 -21.17 7.86 4.79
C THR A 151 -20.56 6.82 5.73
N TYR A 152 -19.24 6.61 5.64
CA TYR A 152 -18.51 5.60 6.40
C TYR A 152 -17.34 6.22 7.19
N PRO A 153 -17.62 7.16 8.12
CA PRO A 153 -16.56 7.78 8.89
C PRO A 153 -15.81 6.73 9.73
N GLY A 154 -14.50 6.92 9.84
CA GLY A 154 -13.65 6.02 10.60
C GLY A 154 -13.19 4.77 9.85
N VAL A 155 -13.57 4.59 8.57
CA VAL A 155 -13.25 3.38 7.81
C VAL A 155 -12.01 3.57 6.94
N PHE A 156 -12.07 4.43 5.95
CA PHE A 156 -11.08 4.51 4.89
C PHE A 156 -9.82 5.30 5.27
N THR A 157 -8.67 4.92 4.68
CA THR A 157 -7.36 5.56 4.85
C THR A 157 -6.74 6.05 3.55
N GLY A 158 -7.30 5.64 2.42
CA GLY A 158 -6.78 5.99 1.11
C GLY A 158 -7.78 5.74 -0.02
N ILE A 159 -7.29 5.94 -1.24
CA ILE A 159 -7.99 5.64 -2.49
C ILE A 159 -7.14 4.76 -3.38
N GLY A 160 -7.75 3.86 -4.13
CA GLY A 160 -7.06 2.92 -5.04
C GLY A 160 -7.07 1.47 -4.53
N GLU A 161 -6.51 0.52 -5.24
CA GLU A 161 -5.89 0.77 -6.54
C GLU A 161 -6.93 1.25 -7.57
N PHE A 162 -6.58 2.26 -8.33
CA PHE A 162 -7.28 2.61 -9.55
C PHE A 162 -6.29 2.72 -10.71
N THR A 163 -6.77 2.44 -11.92
CA THR A 163 -5.94 2.28 -13.11
C THR A 163 -6.19 3.40 -14.11
N ILE A 164 -5.13 3.98 -14.67
CA ILE A 164 -5.21 4.88 -15.82
C ILE A 164 -4.84 4.13 -17.10
N HIS A 165 -3.60 3.63 -17.19
CA HIS A 165 -3.15 2.81 -18.31
C HIS A 165 -2.63 1.47 -17.78
N LYS A 166 -3.19 0.39 -18.31
CA LYS A 166 -2.79 -0.98 -17.97
C LYS A 166 -2.85 -1.84 -19.21
N GLU A 167 -1.71 -2.28 -19.71
CA GLU A 167 -1.61 -3.16 -20.86
C GLU A 167 -2.43 -2.62 -22.08
N PHE A 168 -3.42 -3.37 -22.54
CA PHE A 168 -4.33 -3.01 -23.64
C PHE A 168 -5.62 -2.36 -23.19
N VAL A 169 -5.79 -2.14 -21.88
CA VAL A 169 -6.99 -1.58 -21.29
C VAL A 169 -6.67 -0.32 -20.55
N SER A 170 -7.59 0.63 -20.61
CA SER A 170 -7.64 1.75 -19.69
C SER A 170 -8.96 1.70 -18.96
N SER A 171 -9.06 2.41 -17.83
CA SER A 171 -10.32 2.54 -17.12
C SER A 171 -11.35 3.15 -18.05
N LYS A 172 -12.22 2.30 -18.59
CA LYS A 172 -13.23 2.72 -19.56
C LYS A 172 -14.57 2.84 -18.86
N ILE A 173 -15.11 4.04 -18.85
CA ILE A 173 -16.44 4.31 -18.30
C ILE A 173 -17.19 5.17 -19.28
N ALA A 174 -18.39 4.71 -19.67
CA ALA A 174 -19.36 5.48 -20.43
C ALA A 174 -18.77 6.18 -21.69
N GLY A 175 -17.79 5.56 -22.34
CA GLY A 175 -17.19 6.08 -23.57
C GLY A 175 -15.91 6.89 -23.40
N ASP A 176 -15.55 7.27 -22.18
CA ASP A 176 -14.32 8.01 -21.90
C ASP A 176 -13.20 7.08 -21.43
N ILE A 177 -11.98 7.40 -21.84
CA ILE A 177 -10.76 6.74 -21.43
C ILE A 177 -10.08 7.65 -20.43
N ALA A 178 -9.80 7.16 -19.22
CA ALA A 178 -9.02 7.91 -18.24
C ALA A 178 -7.62 8.25 -18.80
N SER A 179 -7.14 9.44 -18.48
CA SER A 179 -5.84 9.94 -18.94
C SER A 179 -5.08 10.62 -17.79
N LEU A 180 -3.74 10.54 -17.85
CA LEU A 180 -2.87 11.26 -16.91
C LEU A 180 -2.95 12.79 -17.05
N THR A 181 -3.55 13.27 -18.12
CA THR A 181 -3.74 14.70 -18.41
C THR A 181 -5.18 15.16 -18.17
N ASP A 182 -6.04 14.29 -17.63
CA ASP A 182 -7.43 14.60 -17.36
C ASP A 182 -7.56 15.55 -16.16
N PRO A 183 -8.29 16.70 -16.29
CA PRO A 183 -8.53 17.59 -15.17
C PRO A 183 -9.30 16.94 -14.00
N ALA A 184 -10.08 15.90 -14.27
CA ALA A 184 -10.74 15.13 -13.22
C ALA A 184 -9.75 14.47 -12.29
N LEU A 185 -8.66 13.94 -12.84
CA LEU A 185 -7.58 13.32 -12.07
C LEU A 185 -6.86 14.35 -11.19
N ASP A 186 -6.61 15.57 -11.71
CA ASP A 186 -6.02 16.65 -10.92
C ASP A 186 -6.92 16.99 -9.71
N ARG A 187 -8.23 17.15 -9.90
CA ARG A 187 -9.18 17.40 -8.79
C ARG A 187 -9.20 16.28 -7.76
N LEU A 188 -9.16 15.05 -8.23
CA LEU A 188 -9.12 13.86 -7.37
C LEU A 188 -7.86 13.84 -6.50
N LEU A 189 -6.69 14.07 -7.09
CA LEU A 189 -5.41 14.08 -6.39
C LEU A 189 -5.28 15.26 -5.42
N ASP A 190 -5.76 16.44 -5.79
CA ASP A 190 -5.81 17.62 -4.89
C ASP A 190 -6.67 17.33 -3.67
N PHE A 191 -7.85 16.75 -3.85
CA PHE A 191 -8.72 16.37 -2.75
C PHE A 191 -8.11 15.29 -1.86
N ALA A 192 -7.47 14.28 -2.46
CA ALA A 192 -6.74 13.27 -1.69
C ALA A 192 -5.63 13.89 -0.82
N GLY A 193 -4.91 14.88 -1.36
CA GLY A 193 -3.90 15.65 -0.62
C GLY A 193 -4.48 16.50 0.51
N GLU A 194 -5.64 17.14 0.29
CA GLU A 194 -6.38 17.91 1.31
C GLU A 194 -6.77 17.02 2.49
N VAL A 195 -7.39 15.88 2.23
CA VAL A 195 -7.84 14.92 3.24
C VAL A 195 -6.67 14.18 3.90
N GLY A 196 -5.60 13.95 3.16
CA GLY A 196 -4.45 13.14 3.57
C GLY A 196 -4.60 11.66 3.28
N LEU A 197 -5.43 11.31 2.30
CA LEU A 197 -5.56 9.95 1.80
C LEU A 197 -4.27 9.47 1.10
N VAL A 198 -3.90 8.22 1.30
CA VAL A 198 -2.90 7.56 0.45
C VAL A 198 -3.54 7.25 -0.89
N VAL A 199 -2.83 7.53 -1.97
CA VAL A 199 -3.28 7.22 -3.33
C VAL A 199 -2.45 6.05 -3.85
N ILE A 200 -3.10 4.95 -4.24
CA ILE A 200 -2.45 3.85 -4.97
C ILE A 200 -2.91 3.89 -6.41
N LEU A 201 -1.98 4.22 -7.31
CA LEU A 201 -2.23 4.48 -8.72
C LEU A 201 -1.51 3.46 -9.59
N HIS A 202 -2.26 2.71 -10.39
CA HIS A 202 -1.72 1.86 -11.44
C HIS A 202 -1.61 2.65 -12.74
N ASN A 203 -0.42 2.73 -13.26
CA ASN A 203 -0.17 3.26 -14.59
C ASN A 203 1.10 2.64 -15.16
N ASP A 204 0.98 1.90 -16.25
CA ASP A 204 2.13 1.38 -16.96
C ASP A 204 2.96 2.54 -17.53
N ILE A 205 4.28 2.44 -17.49
CA ILE A 205 5.15 3.52 -18.00
C ILE A 205 5.09 3.65 -19.51
N ASP A 206 4.66 2.61 -20.22
CA ASP A 206 4.68 2.56 -21.68
C ASP A 206 3.46 1.86 -22.27
N MET A 207 3.27 2.02 -23.55
CA MET A 207 2.27 1.28 -24.30
C MET A 207 2.76 -0.15 -24.60
N PRO A 208 1.84 -1.12 -24.68
CA PRO A 208 2.18 -2.43 -25.22
C PRO A 208 2.81 -2.32 -26.60
N PHE A 209 3.85 -3.14 -26.84
CA PHE A 209 4.56 -3.18 -28.13
C PHE A 209 5.22 -1.85 -28.55
N ALA A 210 5.56 -1.01 -27.59
CA ALA A 210 6.33 0.20 -27.86
C ALA A 210 7.63 -0.11 -28.62
N LYS A 211 8.05 0.80 -29.47
CA LYS A 211 9.29 0.64 -30.24
C LYS A 211 10.50 0.68 -29.31
N ALA A 212 11.40 -0.26 -29.49
CA ALA A 212 12.68 -0.26 -28.78
C ALA A 212 13.41 1.07 -29.00
N GLY A 213 14.02 1.61 -27.93
CA GLY A 213 14.80 2.87 -28.01
C GLY A 213 13.98 4.16 -27.86
N ALA A 214 12.65 4.09 -27.90
CA ALA A 214 11.80 5.26 -27.64
C ALA A 214 11.67 5.53 -26.12
N GLU A 215 11.48 6.80 -25.74
CA GLU A 215 11.08 7.12 -24.38
C GLU A 215 9.69 6.55 -24.12
N PRO A 216 9.46 5.93 -22.93
CA PRO A 216 8.15 5.40 -22.59
C PRO A 216 7.06 6.47 -22.65
N VAL A 217 5.97 6.17 -23.36
CA VAL A 217 4.93 7.15 -23.73
C VAL A 217 4.31 7.83 -22.51
N PHE A 218 4.04 7.07 -21.44
CA PHE A 218 3.36 7.61 -20.27
C PHE A 218 4.29 8.18 -19.20
N LEU A 219 5.62 7.98 -19.34
CA LEU A 219 6.58 8.38 -18.32
C LEU A 219 6.60 9.89 -18.09
N THR A 220 6.66 10.68 -19.16
CA THR A 220 6.68 12.13 -19.06
C THR A 220 5.38 12.67 -18.47
N GLN A 221 4.23 12.19 -18.95
CA GLN A 221 2.93 12.59 -18.42
C GLN A 221 2.78 12.24 -16.94
N MET A 222 3.26 11.06 -16.54
CA MET A 222 3.23 10.63 -15.14
C MET A 222 4.13 11.51 -14.26
N LYS A 223 5.36 11.80 -14.69
CA LYS A 223 6.25 12.74 -13.97
C LYS A 223 5.61 14.11 -13.79
N ASP A 224 4.96 14.62 -14.82
CA ASP A 224 4.28 15.92 -14.77
C ASP A 224 3.08 15.89 -13.83
N LEU A 225 2.27 14.84 -13.87
CA LEU A 225 1.18 14.63 -12.92
C LEU A 225 1.69 14.62 -11.47
N LEU A 226 2.71 13.82 -11.20
CA LEU A 226 3.27 13.69 -9.85
C LEU A 226 3.80 15.02 -9.32
N ARG A 227 4.49 15.82 -10.15
CA ARG A 227 5.03 17.14 -9.77
C ARG A 227 3.95 18.18 -9.48
N ARG A 228 2.77 18.06 -10.13
CA ARG A 228 1.65 18.97 -9.88
C ARG A 228 0.99 18.74 -8.51
N HIS A 229 1.15 17.55 -7.92
CA HIS A 229 0.48 17.16 -6.66
C HIS A 229 1.44 16.85 -5.50
N PRO A 230 2.35 17.79 -5.12
CA PRO A 230 3.40 17.53 -4.14
C PRO A 230 2.89 17.34 -2.69
N LYS A 231 1.60 17.63 -2.44
CA LYS A 231 0.97 17.45 -1.12
C LYS A 231 0.30 16.08 -0.97
N THR A 232 0.19 15.32 -2.05
CA THR A 232 -0.51 14.05 -2.09
C THR A 232 0.48 12.90 -1.96
N THR A 233 0.27 12.01 -1.01
CA THR A 233 1.07 10.80 -0.88
C THR A 233 0.65 9.81 -1.94
N ILE A 234 1.48 9.58 -2.94
CA ILE A 234 1.18 8.70 -4.08
C ILE A 234 2.09 7.48 -4.03
N VAL A 235 1.49 6.31 -4.10
CA VAL A 235 2.15 5.02 -4.32
C VAL A 235 1.91 4.62 -5.77
N TRP A 236 2.98 4.59 -6.56
CA TRP A 236 2.89 4.10 -7.93
C TRP A 236 3.01 2.58 -7.92
N ALA A 237 1.92 1.92 -8.26
CA ALA A 237 1.79 0.48 -8.20
C ALA A 237 2.75 -0.21 -9.16
N HIS A 238 3.26 -1.38 -8.76
CA HIS A 238 4.06 -2.31 -9.58
C HIS A 238 5.33 -1.67 -10.19
N LEU A 239 5.89 -0.64 -9.57
CA LEU A 239 6.98 0.17 -10.15
C LEU A 239 6.63 0.78 -11.52
N GLY A 240 5.37 0.83 -11.91
CA GLY A 240 4.93 1.22 -13.26
C GLY A 240 5.18 0.15 -14.33
N LEU A 241 5.43 -1.09 -13.95
CA LEU A 241 5.65 -2.20 -14.87
C LEU A 241 4.33 -2.75 -15.41
N GLY A 242 4.21 -2.91 -16.73
CA GLY A 242 3.11 -3.62 -17.38
C GLY A 242 3.51 -5.05 -17.79
N ARG A 243 2.55 -5.97 -17.82
CA ARG A 243 2.79 -7.38 -18.18
C ARG A 243 3.31 -7.55 -19.61
N VAL A 244 2.77 -6.78 -20.53
CA VAL A 244 3.03 -6.92 -21.97
C VAL A 244 4.13 -5.95 -22.45
N VAL A 245 4.44 -4.97 -21.65
CA VAL A 245 5.63 -4.15 -21.86
C VAL A 245 6.81 -5.09 -21.66
N HIS A 246 7.54 -5.36 -22.75
CA HIS A 246 8.84 -6.01 -22.60
C HIS A 246 9.62 -5.15 -21.63
N PRO A 247 9.87 -5.63 -20.41
CA PRO A 247 10.58 -4.83 -19.45
C PRO A 247 11.88 -4.42 -20.13
N VAL A 248 12.18 -3.16 -20.04
CA VAL A 248 13.43 -2.60 -20.51
C VAL A 248 14.53 -3.51 -19.98
N GLN A 249 15.03 -4.40 -20.84
CA GLN A 249 15.92 -5.46 -20.42
C GLN A 249 17.18 -4.83 -19.85
N ASP A 250 17.54 -5.19 -18.64
CA ASP A 250 18.82 -4.79 -18.03
C ASP A 250 20.02 -5.40 -18.76
N GLN A 251 19.78 -6.39 -19.61
CA GLN A 251 20.80 -7.00 -20.45
C GLN A 251 20.70 -6.53 -21.88
N ALA A 252 21.80 -6.02 -22.40
CA ALA A 252 22.04 -6.02 -23.83
C ALA A 252 22.07 -7.48 -24.29
N SER A 253 20.93 -8.02 -24.71
CA SER A 253 20.93 -9.25 -25.48
C SER A 253 21.73 -8.95 -26.74
N SER A 254 22.90 -9.56 -26.82
CA SER A 254 23.74 -9.72 -28.00
C SER A 254 23.50 -8.74 -29.15
N GLY A 255 24.10 -7.59 -29.11
CA GLY A 255 24.76 -7.03 -30.27
C GLY A 255 24.06 -6.00 -31.12
N THR A 256 22.75 -5.70 -31.02
CA THR A 256 22.10 -4.74 -31.94
C THR A 256 20.85 -4.03 -31.39
N ALA A 257 20.45 -4.22 -30.18
CA ALA A 257 19.30 -3.49 -29.63
C ALA A 257 19.74 -2.08 -29.22
N GLU A 258 19.22 -1.06 -29.93
CA GLU A 258 19.20 0.32 -29.44
C GLU A 258 18.63 0.28 -27.98
N ARG A 259 19.39 0.89 -27.08
CA ARG A 259 19.05 0.89 -25.67
C ARG A 259 17.80 1.71 -25.42
N SER A 260 16.68 1.06 -25.19
CA SER A 260 15.62 1.71 -24.40
C SER A 260 16.20 2.10 -23.05
N PRO A 261 15.82 3.24 -22.45
CA PRO A 261 16.21 3.56 -21.09
C PRO A 261 15.83 2.36 -20.21
N ARG A 262 16.80 1.82 -19.47
CA ARG A 262 16.57 0.61 -18.67
C ARG A 262 15.53 0.91 -17.60
N PHE A 263 14.56 0.03 -17.42
CA PHE A 263 13.48 0.20 -16.45
C PHE A 263 13.99 0.59 -15.05
N ARG A 264 15.03 -0.09 -14.59
CA ARG A 264 15.69 0.25 -13.32
C ARG A 264 16.22 1.69 -13.30
N GLU A 265 16.86 2.15 -14.38
CA GLU A 265 17.38 3.53 -14.48
C GLU A 265 16.26 4.57 -14.43
N ILE A 266 15.09 4.25 -15.02
CA ILE A 266 13.89 5.10 -14.93
C ILE A 266 13.41 5.17 -13.48
N VAL A 267 13.21 4.05 -12.83
CA VAL A 267 12.77 4.00 -11.41
C VAL A 267 13.78 4.73 -10.52
N GLU A 268 15.08 4.49 -10.70
CA GLU A 268 16.14 5.14 -9.94
C GLU A 268 16.16 6.65 -10.17
N SER A 269 15.94 7.11 -11.41
CA SER A 269 15.85 8.55 -11.72
C SER A 269 14.69 9.23 -10.98
N MET A 270 13.57 8.53 -10.79
CA MET A 270 12.43 9.06 -10.04
C MET A 270 12.67 9.03 -8.54
N LEU A 271 13.29 7.97 -8.02
CA LEU A 271 13.63 7.84 -6.60
C LEU A 271 14.65 8.89 -6.15
N SER A 272 15.57 9.29 -7.06
CA SER A 272 16.59 10.32 -6.81
C SER A 272 16.12 11.75 -7.06
N ASP A 273 14.96 11.96 -7.69
CA ASP A 273 14.40 13.29 -7.96
C ASP A 273 13.80 13.88 -6.66
N PRO A 274 14.37 14.96 -6.11
CA PRO A 274 13.89 15.56 -4.86
C PRO A 274 12.49 16.17 -5.00
N THR A 275 12.06 16.51 -6.21
CA THR A 275 10.70 17.04 -6.48
C THR A 275 9.62 15.96 -6.37
N LEU A 276 10.02 14.69 -6.36
CA LEU A 276 9.14 13.52 -6.24
C LEU A 276 9.22 12.85 -4.85
N SER A 277 9.66 13.56 -3.81
CA SER A 277 9.84 12.99 -2.46
C SER A 277 8.56 12.45 -1.82
N HIS A 278 7.39 12.89 -2.27
CA HIS A 278 6.06 12.45 -1.86
C HIS A 278 5.58 11.18 -2.59
N VAL A 279 6.35 10.70 -3.57
CA VAL A 279 6.02 9.52 -4.38
C VAL A 279 6.73 8.31 -3.82
N TYR A 280 5.97 7.24 -3.66
CA TYR A 280 6.44 5.92 -3.25
C TYR A 280 6.14 4.92 -4.36
N PHE A 281 6.71 3.73 -4.24
CA PHE A 281 6.44 2.63 -5.15
C PHE A 281 6.06 1.39 -4.35
N ASP A 282 5.21 0.55 -4.92
CA ASP A 282 5.11 -0.82 -4.43
C ASP A 282 5.74 -1.81 -5.41
N ILE A 283 6.23 -2.90 -4.87
CA ILE A 283 6.78 -4.04 -5.61
C ILE A 283 5.82 -5.23 -5.58
N SER A 284 4.55 -4.94 -5.64
CA SER A 284 3.49 -5.94 -5.70
C SER A 284 3.41 -6.61 -7.09
N TRP A 285 2.57 -7.64 -7.19
CA TRP A 285 2.32 -8.41 -8.40
C TRP A 285 3.41 -9.45 -8.73
N ASP A 286 2.97 -10.63 -9.18
CA ASP A 286 3.89 -11.72 -9.55
C ASP A 286 4.69 -11.42 -10.83
N GLU A 287 4.19 -10.57 -11.73
CA GLU A 287 4.95 -10.15 -12.92
C GLU A 287 6.18 -9.31 -12.54
N VAL A 288 6.05 -8.42 -11.55
CA VAL A 288 7.19 -7.66 -11.02
C VAL A 288 8.20 -8.60 -10.36
N ALA A 289 7.72 -9.56 -9.57
CA ALA A 289 8.59 -10.58 -8.96
C ALA A 289 9.34 -11.40 -10.03
N LYS A 290 8.64 -11.89 -11.06
CA LYS A 290 9.26 -12.64 -12.18
C LYS A 290 10.35 -11.83 -12.87
N TYR A 291 10.09 -10.55 -13.11
CA TYR A 291 11.10 -9.66 -13.67
C TYR A 291 12.31 -9.49 -12.75
N ALA A 292 12.06 -9.19 -11.48
CA ALA A 292 13.11 -8.93 -10.50
C ALA A 292 14.04 -10.13 -10.25
N VAL A 293 13.52 -11.37 -10.36
CA VAL A 293 14.29 -12.60 -10.17
C VAL A 293 14.68 -13.31 -11.46
N SER A 294 14.50 -12.67 -12.62
CA SER A 294 14.72 -13.29 -13.94
C SER A 294 16.15 -13.74 -14.23
N SER A 295 17.12 -13.17 -13.54
CA SER A 295 18.54 -13.52 -13.66
C SER A 295 19.31 -13.16 -12.39
N PRO A 296 20.50 -13.76 -12.16
CA PRO A 296 21.36 -13.34 -11.06
C PRO A 296 21.74 -11.87 -11.09
N GLU A 297 21.84 -11.28 -12.25
CA GLU A 297 22.12 -9.84 -12.41
C GLU A 297 20.90 -9.01 -12.02
N SER A 298 19.71 -9.37 -12.48
CA SER A 298 18.46 -8.70 -12.10
C SER A 298 18.23 -8.73 -10.58
N ILE A 299 18.48 -9.87 -9.94
CA ILE A 299 18.42 -10.02 -8.48
C ILE A 299 19.36 -9.04 -7.78
N ARG A 300 20.66 -9.01 -8.17
CA ARG A 300 21.64 -8.09 -7.58
C ARG A 300 21.26 -6.62 -7.79
N ASN A 301 20.84 -6.27 -8.99
CA ASN A 301 20.47 -4.89 -9.34
C ASN A 301 19.22 -4.43 -8.58
N THR A 302 18.23 -5.30 -8.46
CA THR A 302 17.02 -5.01 -7.68
C THR A 302 17.33 -4.87 -6.19
N ALA A 303 18.11 -5.78 -5.63
CA ALA A 303 18.55 -5.68 -4.23
C ALA A 303 19.35 -4.40 -3.96
N ALA A 304 20.24 -4.01 -4.89
CA ALA A 304 20.99 -2.75 -4.78
C ALA A 304 20.08 -1.52 -4.81
N LEU A 305 19.04 -1.51 -5.66
CA LEU A 305 18.04 -0.43 -5.71
C LEU A 305 17.27 -0.32 -4.39
N LEU A 306 16.78 -1.44 -3.85
CA LEU A 306 16.04 -1.49 -2.58
C LEU A 306 16.92 -1.07 -1.40
N ASN A 307 18.18 -1.49 -1.36
CA ASN A 307 19.13 -1.08 -0.33
C ASN A 307 19.47 0.42 -0.39
N ARG A 308 19.47 1.02 -1.59
CA ARG A 308 19.80 2.43 -1.79
C ARG A 308 18.64 3.37 -1.46
N TYR A 309 17.39 2.94 -1.73
CA TYR A 309 16.18 3.75 -1.53
C TYR A 309 15.15 3.05 -0.62
N PRO A 310 15.56 2.58 0.56
CA PRO A 310 14.71 1.73 1.38
C PRO A 310 13.45 2.43 1.91
N ASP A 311 13.46 3.76 1.98
CA ASP A 311 12.36 4.56 2.53
C ASP A 311 11.24 4.85 1.54
N ARG A 312 11.39 4.44 0.27
CA ARG A 312 10.52 4.85 -0.83
C ARG A 312 9.74 3.69 -1.44
N ILE A 313 9.97 2.47 -0.99
CA ILE A 313 9.45 1.26 -1.61
C ILE A 313 8.74 0.41 -0.56
N MET A 314 7.56 -0.12 -0.91
CA MET A 314 6.77 -1.02 -0.08
C MET A 314 6.53 -2.34 -0.80
N PHE A 315 6.40 -3.41 -0.01
CA PHE A 315 5.97 -4.69 -0.54
C PHE A 315 4.44 -4.80 -0.51
N GLY A 316 3.88 -5.47 -1.51
CA GLY A 316 2.49 -5.88 -1.59
C GLY A 316 2.37 -7.17 -2.41
N THR A 317 1.23 -7.84 -2.37
CA THR A 317 1.04 -9.10 -3.09
C THR A 317 0.33 -8.92 -4.43
N ASP A 318 -0.57 -7.98 -4.56
CA ASP A 318 -1.55 -7.85 -5.65
C ASP A 318 -2.42 -9.14 -5.81
N ASN A 319 -2.60 -9.86 -4.71
CA ASN A 319 -3.48 -11.03 -4.73
C ASN A 319 -4.94 -10.60 -4.73
N VAL A 320 -5.73 -11.34 -5.50
CA VAL A 320 -7.16 -11.13 -5.63
C VAL A 320 -7.90 -12.32 -5.03
N ALA A 321 -8.64 -12.06 -3.94
CA ALA A 321 -9.49 -13.05 -3.28
C ALA A 321 -8.84 -14.45 -3.11
N PRO A 322 -7.66 -14.57 -2.48
CA PRO A 322 -6.95 -15.83 -2.36
C PRO A 322 -7.72 -16.83 -1.50
N PRO A 323 -7.68 -18.14 -1.83
CA PRO A 323 -8.40 -19.17 -1.10
C PRO A 323 -7.73 -19.55 0.22
N ASP A 324 -6.40 -19.38 0.32
CA ASP A 324 -5.58 -19.84 1.45
C ASP A 324 -4.29 -19.05 1.63
N GLN A 325 -3.60 -19.31 2.74
CA GLN A 325 -2.35 -18.63 3.10
C GLN A 325 -1.21 -18.97 2.14
N ALA A 326 -1.13 -20.17 1.60
CA ALA A 326 -0.07 -20.57 0.68
C ALA A 326 -0.13 -19.74 -0.61
N THR A 327 -1.34 -19.55 -1.13
CA THR A 327 -1.59 -18.68 -2.28
C THR A 327 -1.24 -17.22 -1.94
N GLN A 328 -1.61 -16.75 -0.75
CA GLN A 328 -1.33 -15.38 -0.31
C GLN A 328 0.18 -15.12 -0.17
N LEU A 329 0.95 -16.10 0.29
CA LEU A 329 2.39 -15.95 0.47
C LEU A 329 3.20 -16.19 -0.82
N ARG A 330 2.59 -16.67 -1.88
CA ARG A 330 3.31 -17.06 -3.11
C ARG A 330 4.16 -15.92 -3.67
N VAL A 331 3.60 -14.73 -3.81
CA VAL A 331 4.33 -13.57 -4.35
C VAL A 331 5.48 -13.18 -3.42
N TYR A 332 5.26 -13.16 -2.10
CA TYR A 332 6.32 -12.89 -1.13
C TYR A 332 7.50 -13.86 -1.26
N ASN A 333 7.21 -15.16 -1.37
CA ASN A 333 8.24 -16.20 -1.49
C ASN A 333 9.03 -16.10 -2.80
N MET A 334 8.45 -15.54 -3.87
CA MET A 334 9.18 -15.29 -5.12
C MET A 334 10.34 -14.30 -4.93
N TRP A 335 10.24 -13.42 -3.94
CA TRP A 335 11.28 -12.42 -3.64
C TRP A 335 12.41 -12.96 -2.74
N ASP A 336 12.38 -14.21 -2.31
CA ASP A 336 13.40 -14.79 -1.40
C ASP A 336 14.86 -14.54 -1.85
N PRO A 337 15.22 -14.67 -3.15
CA PRO A 337 16.59 -14.39 -3.59
C PRO A 337 17.01 -12.92 -3.40
N ILE A 338 16.06 -12.00 -3.37
CA ILE A 338 16.28 -10.57 -3.16
C ILE A 338 16.30 -10.27 -1.66
N TRP A 339 15.34 -10.82 -0.88
CA TRP A 339 15.32 -10.65 0.58
C TRP A 339 16.66 -11.05 1.22
N ALA A 340 17.29 -12.11 0.73
CA ALA A 340 18.59 -12.58 1.19
C ALA A 340 19.76 -11.60 0.95
N GLN A 341 19.59 -10.60 0.07
CA GLN A 341 20.61 -9.61 -0.28
C GLN A 341 20.33 -8.21 0.29
N LEU A 342 19.21 -8.04 1.01
CA LEU A 342 18.92 -6.77 1.65
C LEU A 342 19.66 -6.61 2.97
N THR A 343 20.04 -5.37 3.26
CA THR A 343 20.45 -5.01 4.62
C THR A 343 19.27 -5.20 5.59
N PRO A 344 19.52 -5.47 6.88
CA PRO A 344 18.44 -5.59 7.86
C PRO A 344 17.50 -4.36 7.87
N GLU A 345 18.07 -3.16 7.72
CA GLU A 345 17.32 -1.92 7.66
C GLU A 345 16.41 -1.85 6.42
N ALA A 346 16.95 -2.10 5.24
CA ALA A 346 16.18 -2.07 4.01
C ALA A 346 15.08 -3.14 4.01
N SER A 347 15.41 -4.35 4.47
CA SER A 347 14.44 -5.43 4.62
C SER A 347 13.27 -5.05 5.52
N LEU A 348 13.54 -4.48 6.69
CA LEU A 348 12.51 -4.03 7.63
C LEU A 348 11.63 -2.93 7.01
N LYS A 349 12.25 -1.89 6.42
CA LYS A 349 11.53 -0.76 5.84
C LYS A 349 10.65 -1.16 4.68
N VAL A 350 11.17 -1.93 3.71
CA VAL A 350 10.43 -2.34 2.52
C VAL A 350 9.28 -3.27 2.87
N ARG A 351 9.50 -4.23 3.77
CA ARG A 351 8.49 -5.21 4.13
C ARG A 351 7.42 -4.69 5.10
N MET A 352 7.74 -3.73 5.97
CA MET A 352 6.84 -3.28 7.03
C MET A 352 6.89 -1.78 7.32
N GLY A 353 8.05 -1.22 7.59
CA GLY A 353 8.18 0.11 8.19
C GLY A 353 7.63 1.24 7.33
N ASN A 354 7.75 1.16 6.01
CA ASN A 354 7.18 2.19 5.12
C ASN A 354 5.66 2.13 5.10
N TYR A 355 5.08 0.93 5.12
CA TYR A 355 3.64 0.75 5.26
C TYR A 355 3.15 1.44 6.54
N GLU A 356 3.72 1.08 7.69
CA GLU A 356 3.33 1.64 8.98
C GLU A 356 3.41 3.16 8.97
N ARG A 357 4.54 3.71 8.57
CA ARG A 357 4.77 5.16 8.53
C ARG A 357 3.75 5.89 7.65
N ILE A 358 3.46 5.37 6.46
CA ILE A 358 2.58 6.01 5.47
C ILE A 358 1.12 5.89 5.89
N PHE A 359 0.66 4.68 6.23
CA PHE A 359 -0.73 4.44 6.56
C PHE A 359 -1.13 4.96 7.94
N ASP A 360 -0.22 4.99 8.91
CA ASP A 360 -0.49 5.61 10.22
C ASP A 360 -0.63 7.13 10.09
N ALA A 361 0.25 7.77 9.31
CA ALA A 361 0.14 9.20 9.03
C ALA A 361 -1.17 9.53 8.29
N ALA A 362 -1.54 8.73 7.30
CA ALA A 362 -2.80 8.89 6.56
C ALA A 362 -4.00 8.71 7.49
N ARG A 363 -4.03 7.66 8.29
CA ARG A 363 -5.11 7.39 9.26
C ARG A 363 -5.33 8.59 10.17
N LEU A 364 -4.27 9.17 10.73
CA LEU A 364 -4.36 10.34 11.59
C LEU A 364 -4.94 11.56 10.84
N ARG A 365 -4.48 11.84 9.62
CA ARG A 365 -4.92 12.98 8.83
C ARG A 365 -6.38 12.84 8.39
N VAL A 366 -6.76 11.67 7.90
CA VAL A 366 -8.13 11.39 7.47
C VAL A 366 -9.11 11.51 8.64
N ARG A 367 -8.78 10.93 9.81
CA ARG A 367 -9.63 11.08 11.03
C ARG A 367 -9.75 12.54 11.48
N ALA A 368 -8.69 13.34 11.35
CA ALA A 368 -8.75 14.78 11.64
C ALA A 368 -9.67 15.52 10.67
N TRP A 369 -9.58 15.21 9.38
CA TRP A 369 -10.45 15.78 8.36
C TRP A 369 -11.92 15.39 8.59
N GLU A 370 -12.20 14.11 8.84
CA GLU A 370 -13.57 13.64 9.15
C GLU A 370 -14.16 14.37 10.35
N LYS A 371 -13.38 14.49 11.45
CA LYS A 371 -13.83 15.21 12.64
C LYS A 371 -14.22 16.68 12.35
N ALA A 372 -13.57 17.31 11.40
CA ALA A 372 -13.82 18.69 11.04
C ALA A 372 -14.98 18.86 10.03
N ASN A 373 -15.24 17.86 9.19
CA ASN A 373 -16.12 18.00 8.04
C ASN A 373 -17.36 17.09 8.07
N VAL A 374 -17.32 15.98 8.83
CA VAL A 374 -18.47 15.05 8.95
C VAL A 374 -19.28 15.43 10.19
N LYS A 375 -20.60 15.66 9.98
CA LYS A 375 -21.54 16.08 11.03
C LYS A 375 -22.25 14.89 11.66
#